data_6bac0b9225add9f2d9770edad08533d3
#
_entry.id   6bac0b9225add9f2d9770edad08533d3
#
_cell.length_a   1.000
_cell.length_b   1.000
_cell.length_c   1.000
_cell.angle_alpha   90.00
_cell.angle_beta   90.00
_cell.angle_gamma   90.00
#
_symmetry.space_group_name_H-M   'P 1'
#
loop_
_entity.id
_entity.type
_entity.pdbx_description
1 polymer ?
#
loop_
_entity_poly.entity_id
_entity_poly.type
_entity_poly.pdbx_seq_one_letter_code
_entity_poly.pdbx_strand_id
1 'polypeptide(L)' 'TDDNDKKKFKILHSLSVVLTIIILIINFIPFFN' A
#
# COMPACT_ATOMS: atom_id res chain seq x y z
N THR A 1 -2.80 -16.21 18.28
CA THR A 1 -2.52 -14.95 18.95
C THR A 1 -1.36 -14.24 18.32
N ASP A 2 -0.16 -14.83 18.40
CA ASP A 2 0.99 -14.23 17.73
C ASP A 2 0.79 -14.16 16.24
N ASP A 3 0.17 -15.19 15.67
CA ASP A 3 -0.09 -15.20 14.25
C ASP A 3 -1.06 -14.10 13.84
N ASN A 4 -2.03 -13.82 14.70
CA ASN A 4 -2.98 -12.75 14.42
C ASN A 4 -2.30 -11.40 14.39
N ASP A 5 -1.40 -11.15 15.34
CA ASP A 5 -0.70 -9.89 15.39
C ASP A 5 0.20 -9.70 14.19
N LYS A 6 0.92 -10.74 13.83
CA LYS A 6 1.82 -10.67 12.68
C LYS A 6 1.03 -10.47 11.40
N LYS A 7 -0.07 -11.18 11.27
CA LYS A 7 -0.89 -11.07 10.08
C LYS A 7 -1.49 -9.68 9.96
N LYS A 8 -1.96 -9.16 11.07
CA LYS A 8 -2.55 -7.83 11.07
C LYS A 8 -1.52 -6.78 10.67
N PHE A 9 -0.33 -6.90 11.18
CA PHE A 9 0.73 -5.96 10.88
C PHE A 9 1.10 -6.02 9.41
N LYS A 10 1.14 -7.22 8.86
CA LYS A 10 1.48 -7.41 7.46
C LYS A 10 0.41 -6.80 6.55
N ILE A 11 -0.84 -6.99 6.89
CA ILE A 11 -1.93 -6.43 6.09
C ILE A 11 -1.87 -4.91 6.13
N LEU A 12 -1.65 -4.35 7.29
CA LEU A 12 -1.57 -2.90 7.43
C LEU A 12 -0.43 -2.34 6.59
N HIS A 13 0.72 -2.99 6.66
CA HIS A 13 1.87 -2.55 5.88
C HIS A 13 1.61 -2.69 4.38
N SER A 14 1.03 -3.81 3.98
CA SER A 14 0.74 -4.05 2.57
C SER A 14 -0.22 -3.00 2.02
N LEU A 15 -1.22 -2.64 2.81
CA LEU A 15 -2.17 -1.62 2.40
C LEU A 15 -1.48 -0.29 2.18
N SER A 16 -0.58 0.07 3.07
CA SER A 16 0.14 1.33 2.96
C SER A 16 1.02 1.35 1.72
N VAL A 17 1.69 0.25 1.46
CA VAL A 17 2.56 0.15 0.29
C VAL A 17 1.75 0.28 -0.99
N VAL A 18 0.61 -0.40 -1.04
CA VAL A 18 -0.24 -0.33 -2.23
C VAL A 18 -0.72 1.09 -2.47
N LEU A 19 -1.13 1.77 -1.42
CA LEU A 19 -1.56 3.17 -1.54
C LEU A 19 -0.44 4.04 -2.06
N THR A 20 0.76 3.85 -1.54
CA THR A 20 1.91 4.63 -1.99
C THR A 20 2.19 4.40 -3.46
N ILE A 21 2.11 3.16 -3.90
CA ILE A 21 2.36 2.82 -5.29
C ILE A 21 1.32 3.50 -6.19
N ILE A 22 0.07 3.47 -5.78
CA ILE A 22 -0.99 4.10 -6.57
C ILE A 22 -0.73 5.59 -6.71
N ILE A 23 -0.36 6.24 -5.62
CA ILE A 23 -0.08 7.67 -5.65
C ILE A 23 1.11 7.97 -6.56
N LEU A 24 2.13 7.13 -6.49
CA LEU A 24 3.29 7.31 -7.34
C LEU A 24 2.93 7.18 -8.81
N ILE A 25 2.11 6.20 -9.13
CA ILE A 25 1.71 5.98 -10.50
C ILE A 25 0.93 7.19 -11.02
N ILE A 26 0.01 7.68 -10.22
CA ILE A 26 -0.79 8.84 -10.62
C ILE A 26 0.10 10.06 -10.81
N ASN A 27 1.08 10.24 -9.95
CA ASN A 27 1.98 11.38 -10.07
C ASN A 27 2.92 11.24 -11.25
N PHE A 28 3.26 10.02 -11.58
CA PHE A 28 4.20 9.76 -12.66
C PHE A 28 3.55 9.88 -14.02
N ILE A 29 2.23 9.79 -14.08
CA ILE A 29 1.51 9.88 -15.34
C ILE A 29 0.57 11.07 -15.32
N PRO A 30 1.09 12.28 -15.29
CA PRO A 30 0.25 13.48 -15.33
C PRO A 30 -0.34 13.67 -16.72
N PHE A 31 0.23 13.04 -17.68
CA PHE A 31 -0.18 13.19 -19.05
C PHE A 31 -1.47 12.45 -19.34
N PHE A 32 -1.79 11.51 -18.50
CA PHE A 32 -2.98 10.70 -18.71
C PHE A 32 -4.26 11.53 -18.56
N ASN A 33 -4.17 12.60 -17.88
CA ASN A 33 -5.32 13.45 -17.67
C ASN A 33 -5.74 14.15 -19.01
#